data_f10a89699b3f025b2bf6588b83237446
#
_entry.id   f10a89699b3f025b2bf6588b83237446
#
_cell.length_a   1.000
_cell.length_b   1.000
_cell.length_c   1.000
_cell.angle_alpha   90.00
_cell.angle_beta   90.00
_cell.angle_gamma   90.00
#
_symmetry.space_group_name_H-M   'P 1'
#
loop_
_entity.id
_entity.type
_entity.pdbx_description
1 polymer ?
#
loop_
_entity_poly.entity_id
_entity_poly.type
_entity_poly.pdbx_seq_one_letter_code
_entity_poly.pdbx_strand_id
1 'polypeptide(L)'
;MFDIIIIGGGPSGMTAALYALRAGKTVLILERENFGGQIAESPRLENYPSIKEISGLDWTSNLYEQISDLGADFELEDVLKIEKDGKLFKVTTNYATHMSKTVLIANGVKHREVGLPNEKRFIGRGISYCAVCDGAFYKGQEVYLIGDANTALQYALLLSNYCSKVNVITLFDRFFADSILVDRLKARENIEVRHNLNLVAIEGKDELEEITFEDTSTKERVSFKTNVLFVAIGQIPDNERFSNLVDLEKGFILTNEKMETKTSGLFAIGDTRKKDVRQLLTACSDAVIGVTGAIDLC
;
A
#
# COMPACT_ATOMS: atom_id res chain seq x y z
N MET A 1 13.86 -21.98 15.94
CA MET A 1 13.45 -20.83 16.79
C MET A 1 14.24 -19.63 16.33
N PHE A 2 13.57 -18.51 16.07
CA PHE A 2 14.18 -17.29 15.57
C PHE A 2 14.21 -16.20 16.65
N ASP A 3 15.10 -15.25 16.51
CA ASP A 3 15.06 -14.03 17.32
C ASP A 3 13.84 -13.19 16.89
N ILE A 4 13.64 -13.03 15.58
CA ILE A 4 12.61 -12.19 15.01
C ILE A 4 11.87 -12.92 13.89
N ILE A 5 10.54 -12.92 13.92
CA ILE A 5 9.70 -13.29 12.79
C ILE A 5 9.05 -12.01 12.22
N ILE A 6 9.13 -11.85 10.90
CA ILE A 6 8.55 -10.74 10.16
C ILE A 6 7.43 -11.27 9.27
N ILE A 7 6.24 -10.70 9.40
CA ILE A 7 5.04 -11.09 8.63
C ILE A 7 4.82 -10.08 7.51
N GLY A 8 5.14 -10.46 6.30
CA GLY A 8 5.09 -9.65 5.10
C GLY A 8 6.47 -9.36 4.52
N GLY A 9 6.69 -9.77 3.28
CA GLY A 9 7.93 -9.61 2.52
C GLY A 9 7.97 -8.34 1.64
N GLY A 10 7.18 -7.33 1.99
CA GLY A 10 7.23 -6.02 1.34
C GLY A 10 8.40 -5.16 1.82
N PRO A 11 8.52 -3.89 1.35
CA PRO A 11 9.63 -2.99 1.69
C PRO A 11 9.89 -2.83 3.18
N SER A 12 8.83 -2.70 4.00
CA SER A 12 8.98 -2.55 5.45
C SER A 12 9.53 -3.83 6.09
N GLY A 13 9.01 -5.00 5.71
CA GLY A 13 9.48 -6.28 6.24
C GLY A 13 10.93 -6.55 5.86
N MET A 14 11.28 -6.41 4.59
CA MET A 14 12.66 -6.62 4.13
C MET A 14 13.64 -5.60 4.72
N THR A 15 13.22 -4.32 4.89
CA THR A 15 14.07 -3.32 5.57
C THR A 15 14.29 -3.69 7.04
N ALA A 16 13.27 -4.17 7.75
CA ALA A 16 13.41 -4.65 9.12
C ALA A 16 14.38 -5.84 9.20
N ALA A 17 14.27 -6.79 8.27
CA ALA A 17 15.19 -7.91 8.19
C ALA A 17 16.65 -7.47 8.00
N LEU A 18 16.90 -6.51 7.10
CA LEU A 18 18.22 -5.95 6.88
C LEU A 18 18.87 -5.45 8.18
N TYR A 19 18.15 -4.66 8.96
CA TYR A 19 18.67 -4.11 10.21
C TYR A 19 18.85 -5.18 11.29
N ALA A 20 17.92 -6.13 11.41
CA ALA A 20 18.02 -7.24 12.36
C ALA A 20 19.22 -8.15 12.07
N LEU A 21 19.41 -8.55 10.81
CA LEU A 21 20.54 -9.37 10.38
C LEU A 21 21.88 -8.68 10.61
N ARG A 22 21.97 -7.38 10.30
CA ARG A 22 23.16 -6.57 10.58
C ARG A 22 23.46 -6.44 12.08
N ALA A 23 22.45 -6.60 12.94
CA ALA A 23 22.59 -6.69 14.39
C ALA A 23 22.89 -8.12 14.89
N GLY A 24 23.14 -9.07 14.00
CA GLY A 24 23.47 -10.47 14.33
C GLY A 24 22.28 -11.30 14.81
N LYS A 25 21.04 -10.88 14.52
CA LYS A 25 19.84 -11.62 14.90
C LYS A 25 19.44 -12.62 13.81
N THR A 26 18.83 -13.74 14.19
CA THR A 26 18.23 -14.70 13.29
C THR A 26 16.82 -14.23 12.89
N VAL A 27 16.53 -14.20 11.58
CA VAL A 27 15.30 -13.63 11.03
C VAL A 27 14.61 -14.61 10.11
N LEU A 28 13.30 -14.80 10.30
CA LEU A 28 12.41 -15.48 9.36
C LEU A 28 11.41 -14.47 8.80
N ILE A 29 11.30 -14.39 7.48
CA ILE A 29 10.28 -13.60 6.79
C ILE A 29 9.22 -14.54 6.23
N LEU A 30 7.97 -14.32 6.62
CA LEU A 30 6.81 -15.05 6.14
C LEU A 30 6.04 -14.18 5.15
N GLU A 31 5.92 -14.61 3.90
CA GLU A 31 5.17 -13.90 2.86
C GLU A 31 4.11 -14.83 2.25
N ARG A 32 2.91 -14.32 2.03
CA ARG A 32 1.80 -15.16 1.54
C ARG A 32 1.69 -15.25 0.01
N GLU A 33 2.20 -14.26 -0.73
CA GLU A 33 2.04 -14.15 -2.18
C GLU A 33 3.41 -14.06 -2.88
N ASN A 34 3.98 -12.86 -2.93
CA ASN A 34 5.26 -12.60 -3.58
C ASN A 34 6.09 -11.61 -2.77
N PHE A 35 7.39 -11.84 -2.70
CA PHE A 35 8.31 -10.88 -2.10
C PHE A 35 8.37 -9.59 -2.92
N GLY A 36 8.48 -8.45 -2.22
CA GLY A 36 8.49 -7.12 -2.81
C GLY A 36 7.21 -6.32 -2.54
N GLY A 37 6.06 -7.00 -2.29
CA GLY A 37 4.78 -6.35 -2.02
C GLY A 37 4.32 -5.44 -3.17
N GLN A 38 3.42 -4.50 -2.90
CA GLN A 38 2.82 -3.63 -3.92
C GLN A 38 3.84 -2.78 -4.70
N ILE A 39 4.98 -2.44 -4.10
CA ILE A 39 5.97 -1.61 -4.78
C ILE A 39 6.61 -2.32 -5.97
N ALA A 40 6.68 -3.66 -5.96
CA ALA A 40 7.20 -4.43 -7.07
C ALA A 40 6.38 -4.27 -8.36
N GLU A 41 5.10 -3.90 -8.24
CA GLU A 41 4.20 -3.65 -9.37
C GLU A 41 4.39 -2.26 -10.00
N SER A 42 5.13 -1.36 -9.32
CA SER A 42 5.38 -0.02 -9.83
C SER A 42 6.40 -0.06 -10.99
N PRO A 43 6.02 0.39 -12.19
CA PRO A 43 6.95 0.38 -13.32
C PRO A 43 8.12 1.34 -13.12
N ARG A 44 7.95 2.36 -12.26
CA ARG A 44 8.91 3.45 -12.10
C ARG A 44 8.78 4.13 -10.75
N LEU A 45 9.91 4.30 -10.06
CA LEU A 45 10.05 5.03 -8.80
C LEU A 45 11.02 6.19 -9.01
N GLU A 46 10.59 7.42 -8.72
CA GLU A 46 11.39 8.64 -8.81
C GLU A 46 11.39 9.43 -7.49
N ASN A 47 10.63 8.99 -6.50
CA ASN A 47 10.43 9.67 -5.23
C ASN A 47 11.18 9.04 -4.06
N TYR A 48 12.13 8.14 -4.33
CA TYR A 48 13.00 7.57 -3.31
C TYR A 48 14.33 8.33 -3.27
N PRO A 49 14.73 8.92 -2.14
CA PRO A 49 15.96 9.73 -2.05
C PRO A 49 17.20 8.98 -2.52
N SER A 50 18.09 9.65 -3.20
CA SER A 50 19.34 9.18 -3.82
C SER A 50 19.19 8.26 -5.03
N ILE A 51 17.99 7.84 -5.39
CA ILE A 51 17.72 7.07 -6.62
C ILE A 51 16.93 7.98 -7.55
N LYS A 52 17.53 8.33 -8.71
CA LYS A 52 16.87 9.20 -9.68
C LYS A 52 15.68 8.50 -10.34
N GLU A 53 15.86 7.22 -10.68
CA GLU A 53 14.87 6.38 -11.33
C GLU A 53 15.24 4.91 -11.15
N ILE A 54 14.27 4.07 -10.82
CA ILE A 54 14.39 2.61 -10.73
C ILE A 54 12.99 2.00 -10.88
N SER A 55 12.86 0.78 -11.39
CA SER A 55 11.60 0.05 -11.29
C SER A 55 11.37 -0.44 -9.85
N GLY A 56 10.11 -0.61 -9.47
CA GLY A 56 9.78 -1.19 -8.17
C GLY A 56 10.29 -2.63 -8.03
N LEU A 57 10.25 -3.38 -9.13
CA LEU A 57 10.79 -4.74 -9.17
C LEU A 57 12.30 -4.76 -8.92
N ASP A 58 13.08 -3.90 -9.59
CA ASP A 58 14.53 -3.85 -9.39
C ASP A 58 14.87 -3.38 -7.96
N TRP A 59 14.14 -2.38 -7.45
CA TRP A 59 14.34 -1.90 -6.09
C TRP A 59 14.13 -3.01 -5.05
N THR A 60 13.04 -3.77 -5.20
CA THR A 60 12.70 -4.88 -4.27
C THR A 60 13.64 -6.06 -4.44
N SER A 61 14.06 -6.39 -5.67
CA SER A 61 15.03 -7.44 -5.95
C SER A 61 16.40 -7.14 -5.32
N ASN A 62 16.88 -5.90 -5.45
CA ASN A 62 18.14 -5.47 -4.83
C ASN A 62 18.09 -5.61 -3.30
N LEU A 63 16.96 -5.25 -2.66
CA LEU A 63 16.81 -5.40 -1.22
C LEU A 63 16.68 -6.87 -0.81
N TYR A 64 15.97 -7.69 -1.60
CA TYR A 64 15.87 -9.14 -1.38
C TYR A 64 17.24 -9.82 -1.44
N GLU A 65 18.05 -9.53 -2.47
CA GLU A 65 19.43 -10.04 -2.59
C GLU A 65 20.27 -9.61 -1.40
N GLN A 66 20.21 -8.35 -1.00
CA GLN A 66 20.98 -7.82 0.13
C GLN A 66 20.68 -8.54 1.45
N ILE A 67 19.42 -8.89 1.74
CA ILE A 67 19.07 -9.61 2.97
C ILE A 67 19.30 -11.10 2.84
N SER A 68 19.22 -11.67 1.64
CA SER A 68 19.55 -13.05 1.34
C SER A 68 21.04 -13.33 1.61
N ASP A 69 21.92 -12.43 1.14
CA ASP A 69 23.37 -12.50 1.36
C ASP A 69 23.74 -12.41 2.86
N LEU A 70 22.91 -11.78 3.66
CA LEU A 70 23.07 -11.70 5.11
C LEU A 70 22.47 -12.89 5.87
N GLY A 71 21.85 -13.85 5.18
CA GLY A 71 21.34 -15.09 5.75
C GLY A 71 19.92 -14.98 6.32
N ALA A 72 19.05 -14.20 5.69
CA ALA A 72 17.63 -14.23 6.02
C ALA A 72 17.02 -15.59 5.62
N ASP A 73 16.16 -16.14 6.48
CA ASP A 73 15.28 -17.24 6.12
C ASP A 73 13.96 -16.70 5.54
N PHE A 74 13.51 -17.34 4.46
CA PHE A 74 12.29 -16.96 3.74
C PHE A 74 11.36 -18.16 3.59
N GLU A 75 10.06 -17.93 3.91
CA GLU A 75 9.04 -18.94 3.65
C GLU A 75 7.83 -18.29 2.97
N LEU A 76 7.31 -18.98 1.96
CA LEU A 76 6.09 -18.56 1.26
C LEU A 76 4.88 -19.18 1.96
N GLU A 77 4.47 -18.56 3.08
CA GLU A 77 3.44 -19.05 3.98
C GLU A 77 2.49 -17.94 4.43
N ASP A 78 1.19 -18.23 4.45
CA ASP A 78 0.19 -17.30 5.02
C ASP A 78 0.07 -17.50 6.53
N VAL A 79 0.28 -16.43 7.29
CA VAL A 79 0.15 -16.44 8.74
C VAL A 79 -1.33 -16.40 9.13
N LEU A 80 -1.80 -17.46 9.75
CA LEU A 80 -3.19 -17.60 10.19
C LEU A 80 -3.42 -17.03 11.59
N LYS A 81 -2.43 -17.19 12.49
CA LYS A 81 -2.56 -16.84 13.90
C LYS A 81 -1.21 -16.50 14.54
N ILE A 82 -1.24 -15.57 15.48
CA ILE A 82 -0.15 -15.29 16.41
C ILE A 82 -0.66 -15.53 17.83
N GLU A 83 0.12 -16.22 18.64
CA GLU A 83 -0.14 -16.45 20.07
C GLU A 83 1.10 -16.05 20.87
N LYS A 84 0.88 -15.43 22.02
CA LYS A 84 1.95 -15.17 22.97
C LYS A 84 1.99 -16.29 24.00
N ASP A 85 3.13 -16.98 24.10
CA ASP A 85 3.39 -18.05 25.05
C ASP A 85 4.55 -17.66 25.96
N GLY A 86 4.23 -17.12 27.11
CA GLY A 86 5.18 -16.57 28.04
C GLY A 86 6.00 -15.40 27.43
N LYS A 87 7.29 -15.61 27.22
CA LYS A 87 8.21 -14.63 26.60
C LYS A 87 8.34 -14.82 25.09
N LEU A 88 7.78 -15.88 24.53
CA LEU A 88 7.90 -16.23 23.12
C LEU A 88 6.59 -15.99 22.38
N PHE A 89 6.70 -15.89 21.07
CA PHE A 89 5.58 -15.90 20.16
C PHE A 89 5.56 -17.21 19.37
N LYS A 90 4.35 -17.74 19.22
CA LYS A 90 4.02 -18.86 18.35
C LYS A 90 3.26 -18.32 17.15
N VAL A 91 3.86 -18.41 15.98
CA VAL A 91 3.28 -17.97 14.69
C VAL A 91 2.87 -19.21 13.91
N THR A 92 1.55 -19.37 13.72
CA THR A 92 0.98 -20.50 12.97
C THR A 92 0.61 -20.06 11.57
N THR A 93 1.09 -20.80 10.59
CA THR A 93 0.84 -20.59 9.16
C THR A 93 -0.06 -21.70 8.61
N ASN A 94 -0.33 -21.65 7.31
CA ASN A 94 -1.03 -22.71 6.59
C ASN A 94 -0.20 -24.01 6.43
N TYR A 95 1.11 -23.99 6.70
CA TYR A 95 1.98 -25.16 6.56
C TYR A 95 2.72 -25.55 7.83
N ALA A 96 3.06 -24.60 8.69
CA ALA A 96 3.95 -24.84 9.82
C ALA A 96 3.61 -23.99 11.05
N THR A 97 4.39 -24.19 12.10
CA THR A 97 4.40 -23.35 13.30
C THR A 97 5.82 -22.95 13.62
N HIS A 98 6.04 -21.65 13.73
CA HIS A 98 7.33 -21.04 14.00
C HIS A 98 7.33 -20.36 15.38
N MET A 99 8.50 -20.37 16.04
CA MET A 99 8.67 -19.74 17.35
C MET A 99 9.69 -18.61 17.27
N SER A 100 9.40 -17.48 17.92
CA SER A 100 10.34 -16.35 18.01
C SER A 100 10.26 -15.60 19.34
N LYS A 101 11.26 -14.77 19.61
CA LYS A 101 11.27 -13.86 20.76
C LYS A 101 10.41 -12.63 20.50
N THR A 102 10.45 -12.09 19.27
CA THR A 102 9.67 -10.92 18.84
C THR A 102 9.03 -11.16 17.48
N VAL A 103 7.96 -10.40 17.19
CA VAL A 103 7.25 -10.45 15.90
C VAL A 103 7.02 -9.03 15.39
N LEU A 104 7.28 -8.80 14.08
CA LEU A 104 6.92 -7.58 13.38
C LEU A 104 5.82 -7.88 12.35
N ILE A 105 4.68 -7.23 12.48
CA ILE A 105 3.60 -7.28 11.48
C ILE A 105 3.88 -6.22 10.42
N ALA A 106 4.18 -6.65 9.20
CA ALA A 106 4.56 -5.83 8.05
C ALA A 106 3.74 -6.19 6.79
N ASN A 107 2.53 -6.76 6.98
CA ASN A 107 1.68 -7.31 5.93
C ASN A 107 1.01 -6.23 5.04
N GLY A 108 1.29 -4.95 5.30
CA GLY A 108 0.84 -3.84 4.47
C GLY A 108 -0.68 -3.69 4.38
N VAL A 109 -1.14 -3.21 3.23
CA VAL A 109 -2.55 -3.05 2.86
C VAL A 109 -2.76 -3.54 1.44
N LYS A 110 -4.01 -3.83 1.06
CA LYS A 110 -4.39 -4.00 -0.35
C LYS A 110 -5.17 -2.78 -0.82
N HIS A 111 -4.93 -2.32 -2.03
CA HIS A 111 -5.85 -1.38 -2.67
C HIS A 111 -7.19 -2.05 -2.90
N ARG A 112 -8.26 -1.29 -2.72
CA ARG A 112 -9.57 -1.75 -3.13
C ARG A 112 -9.60 -1.74 -4.67
N GLU A 113 -9.75 -2.90 -5.25
CA GLU A 113 -9.92 -3.05 -6.71
C GLU A 113 -11.33 -2.58 -7.11
N VAL A 114 -11.47 -2.09 -8.33
CA VAL A 114 -12.79 -1.79 -8.91
C VAL A 114 -13.57 -3.07 -9.15
N GLY A 115 -12.87 -4.17 -9.41
CA GLY A 115 -13.43 -5.50 -9.60
C GLY A 115 -13.91 -5.74 -11.05
N LEU A 116 -13.43 -4.97 -12.01
CA LEU A 116 -13.78 -5.13 -13.41
C LEU A 116 -12.85 -6.13 -14.12
N PRO A 117 -13.37 -6.83 -15.15
CA PRO A 117 -12.53 -7.61 -16.05
C PRO A 117 -11.40 -6.75 -16.63
N ASN A 118 -10.23 -7.32 -16.80
CA ASN A 118 -9.02 -6.66 -17.30
C ASN A 118 -8.36 -5.61 -16.37
N GLU A 119 -8.93 -5.25 -15.22
CA GLU A 119 -8.31 -4.27 -14.30
C GLU A 119 -6.84 -4.60 -14.01
N LYS A 120 -6.58 -5.85 -13.60
CA LYS A 120 -5.21 -6.31 -13.29
C LYS A 120 -4.24 -6.22 -14.47
N ARG A 121 -4.74 -6.36 -15.69
CA ARG A 121 -3.94 -6.26 -16.91
C ARG A 121 -3.40 -4.85 -17.14
N PHE A 122 -4.17 -3.84 -16.72
CA PHE A 122 -3.84 -2.43 -16.93
C PHE A 122 -3.17 -1.76 -15.72
N ILE A 123 -2.97 -2.47 -14.60
CA ILE A 123 -2.16 -1.96 -13.47
C ILE A 123 -0.74 -1.68 -13.96
N GLY A 124 -0.26 -0.44 -13.77
CA GLY A 124 1.01 0.05 -14.32
C GLY A 124 1.04 0.27 -15.85
N ARG A 125 -0.12 0.06 -16.51
CA ARG A 125 -0.31 0.27 -17.96
C ARG A 125 -1.54 1.15 -18.25
N GLY A 126 -1.71 2.18 -17.42
CA GLY A 126 -2.82 3.12 -17.48
C GLY A 126 -3.71 3.12 -16.25
N ILE A 127 -3.74 2.07 -15.43
CA ILE A 127 -4.36 2.11 -14.11
C ILE A 127 -3.30 2.30 -13.04
N SER A 128 -3.50 3.30 -12.18
CA SER A 128 -2.64 3.58 -11.03
C SER A 128 -3.47 3.77 -9.76
N TYR A 129 -2.98 3.22 -8.66
CA TYR A 129 -3.53 3.41 -7.31
C TYR A 129 -2.75 4.45 -6.49
N CYS A 130 -1.70 5.03 -7.06
CA CYS A 130 -0.83 5.99 -6.35
C CYS A 130 -0.54 7.23 -7.21
N ALA A 131 -1.34 8.28 -7.07
CA ALA A 131 -1.09 9.54 -7.78
C ALA A 131 0.22 10.22 -7.36
N VAL A 132 0.69 10.00 -6.13
CA VAL A 132 1.98 10.52 -5.63
C VAL A 132 3.17 9.84 -6.32
N CYS A 133 3.01 8.53 -6.64
CA CYS A 133 4.05 7.76 -7.32
C CYS A 133 4.09 8.07 -8.81
N ASP A 134 2.93 8.03 -9.46
CA ASP A 134 2.83 7.94 -10.92
C ASP A 134 2.35 9.24 -11.57
N GLY A 135 1.74 10.15 -10.80
CA GLY A 135 1.07 11.31 -11.36
C GLY A 135 1.98 12.22 -12.19
N ALA A 136 3.27 12.34 -11.82
CA ALA A 136 4.24 13.16 -12.53
C ALA A 136 4.50 12.68 -13.98
N PHE A 137 4.29 11.39 -14.27
CA PHE A 137 4.45 10.81 -15.62
C PHE A 137 3.41 11.34 -16.61
N TYR A 138 2.29 11.84 -16.10
CA TYR A 138 1.17 12.37 -16.88
C TYR A 138 1.16 13.90 -16.94
N LYS A 139 2.32 14.54 -16.74
CA LYS A 139 2.45 15.99 -16.81
C LYS A 139 1.95 16.54 -18.15
N GLY A 140 1.08 17.55 -18.08
CA GLY A 140 0.48 18.20 -19.26
C GLY A 140 -0.65 17.39 -19.92
N GLN A 141 -0.97 16.20 -19.43
CA GLN A 141 -2.05 15.36 -19.95
C GLN A 141 -3.37 15.60 -19.20
N GLU A 142 -4.47 15.24 -19.83
CA GLU A 142 -5.77 15.09 -19.19
C GLU A 142 -5.82 13.73 -18.50
N VAL A 143 -6.22 13.69 -17.22
CA VAL A 143 -6.23 12.49 -16.40
C VAL A 143 -7.61 12.26 -15.76
N TYR A 144 -7.92 11.00 -15.46
CA TYR A 144 -9.13 10.60 -14.77
C TYR A 144 -8.80 10.02 -13.39
N LEU A 145 -9.64 10.34 -12.41
CA LEU A 145 -9.49 9.88 -11.03
C LEU A 145 -10.86 9.47 -10.50
N ILE A 146 -10.98 8.24 -10.01
CA ILE A 146 -12.16 7.78 -9.29
C ILE A 146 -11.94 7.75 -7.79
N GLY A 147 -12.91 8.29 -7.04
CA GLY A 147 -12.92 8.32 -5.58
C GLY A 147 -13.60 9.56 -5.03
N ASP A 148 -14.06 9.48 -3.78
CA ASP A 148 -14.94 10.47 -3.17
C ASP A 148 -14.52 10.91 -1.75
N ALA A 149 -13.42 10.33 -1.21
CA ALA A 149 -12.90 10.60 0.14
C ALA A 149 -11.61 11.43 0.11
N ASN A 150 -11.07 11.77 1.28
CA ASN A 150 -9.89 12.65 1.45
C ASN A 150 -8.73 12.29 0.53
N THR A 151 -8.38 11.00 0.39
CA THR A 151 -7.28 10.56 -0.47
C THR A 151 -7.51 10.94 -1.94
N ALA A 152 -8.73 10.75 -2.45
CA ALA A 152 -9.06 11.11 -3.82
C ALA A 152 -8.92 12.63 -4.05
N LEU A 153 -9.42 13.44 -3.12
CA LEU A 153 -9.32 14.90 -3.24
C LEU A 153 -7.87 15.39 -3.13
N GLN A 154 -7.08 14.80 -2.24
CA GLN A 154 -5.64 15.10 -2.14
C GLN A 154 -4.91 14.74 -3.43
N TYR A 155 -5.24 13.59 -4.04
CA TYR A 155 -4.70 13.18 -5.33
C TYR A 155 -5.12 14.13 -6.46
N ALA A 156 -6.40 14.53 -6.52
CA ALA A 156 -6.88 15.50 -7.50
C ALA A 156 -6.13 16.83 -7.40
N LEU A 157 -5.97 17.35 -6.17
CA LEU A 157 -5.23 18.59 -5.91
C LEU A 157 -3.73 18.46 -6.30
N LEU A 158 -3.12 17.32 -6.03
CA LEU A 158 -1.75 17.04 -6.44
C LEU A 158 -1.62 17.02 -7.96
N LEU A 159 -2.45 16.24 -8.65
CA LEU A 159 -2.45 16.09 -10.10
C LEU A 159 -2.74 17.44 -10.80
N SER A 160 -3.59 18.28 -10.22
CA SER A 160 -3.91 19.61 -10.79
C SER A 160 -2.72 20.56 -10.87
N ASN A 161 -1.64 20.29 -10.15
CA ASN A 161 -0.44 21.14 -10.21
C ASN A 161 0.40 20.92 -11.47
N TYR A 162 0.22 19.81 -12.17
CA TYR A 162 1.04 19.47 -13.33
C TYR A 162 0.27 18.85 -14.51
N CYS A 163 -0.91 18.30 -14.31
CA CYS A 163 -1.77 17.83 -15.40
C CYS A 163 -2.56 19.00 -16.02
N SER A 164 -2.86 18.89 -17.31
CA SER A 164 -3.65 19.93 -17.99
C SER A 164 -5.09 19.96 -17.51
N LYS A 165 -5.65 18.80 -17.19
CA LYS A 165 -7.01 18.64 -16.66
C LYS A 165 -7.11 17.39 -15.79
N VAL A 166 -7.87 17.48 -14.72
CA VAL A 166 -8.17 16.36 -13.81
C VAL A 166 -9.67 16.15 -13.75
N ASN A 167 -10.15 15.02 -14.22
CA ASN A 167 -11.55 14.63 -14.13
C ASN A 167 -11.74 13.76 -12.90
N VAL A 168 -12.38 14.29 -11.87
CA VAL A 168 -12.71 13.57 -10.63
C VAL A 168 -14.11 12.98 -10.76
N ILE A 169 -14.20 11.67 -10.66
CA ILE A 169 -15.46 10.95 -10.83
C ILE A 169 -15.82 10.24 -9.52
N THR A 170 -17.03 10.46 -9.04
CA THR A 170 -17.53 9.88 -7.81
C THR A 170 -18.74 8.97 -8.07
N LEU A 171 -18.82 7.90 -7.31
CA LEU A 171 -19.96 6.98 -7.36
C LEU A 171 -21.24 7.64 -6.80
N PHE A 172 -21.09 8.53 -5.81
CA PHE A 172 -22.18 9.19 -5.11
C PHE A 172 -22.36 10.64 -5.58
N ASP A 173 -23.44 11.27 -5.13
CA ASP A 173 -23.80 12.66 -5.44
C ASP A 173 -22.98 13.71 -4.68
N ARG A 174 -22.03 13.27 -3.86
CA ARG A 174 -21.22 14.11 -2.98
C ARG A 174 -19.87 13.50 -2.66
N PHE A 175 -18.99 14.30 -2.07
CA PHE A 175 -17.77 13.87 -1.45
C PHE A 175 -17.98 13.43 0.01
N PHE A 176 -17.26 12.42 0.45
CA PHE A 176 -17.10 11.99 1.84
C PHE A 176 -15.75 12.44 2.39
N ALA A 177 -15.42 13.70 2.17
CA ALA A 177 -14.13 14.31 2.47
C ALA A 177 -14.30 15.56 3.33
N ASP A 178 -13.20 16.01 3.93
CA ASP A 178 -13.16 17.24 4.71
C ASP A 178 -13.53 18.46 3.84
N SER A 179 -14.35 19.35 4.36
CA SER A 179 -14.87 20.53 3.63
C SER A 179 -13.74 21.38 3.05
N ILE A 180 -12.64 21.53 3.78
CA ILE A 180 -11.48 22.31 3.33
C ILE A 180 -10.84 21.71 2.05
N LEU A 181 -10.86 20.41 1.87
CA LEU A 181 -10.37 19.77 0.64
C LEU A 181 -11.34 19.98 -0.52
N VAL A 182 -12.65 19.90 -0.24
CA VAL A 182 -13.70 20.16 -1.23
C VAL A 182 -13.61 21.62 -1.73
N ASP A 183 -13.43 22.58 -0.82
CA ASP A 183 -13.31 23.99 -1.17
C ASP A 183 -12.04 24.28 -2.00
N ARG A 184 -10.92 23.68 -1.63
CA ARG A 184 -9.66 23.77 -2.40
C ARG A 184 -9.80 23.16 -3.79
N LEU A 185 -10.50 22.05 -3.91
CA LEU A 185 -10.74 21.37 -5.19
C LEU A 185 -11.60 22.24 -6.09
N LYS A 186 -12.70 22.84 -5.58
CA LYS A 186 -13.58 23.75 -6.32
C LYS A 186 -12.88 25.03 -6.79
N ALA A 187 -11.82 25.45 -6.12
CA ALA A 187 -11.02 26.63 -6.49
C ALA A 187 -10.04 26.36 -7.62
N ARG A 188 -9.92 25.13 -8.13
CA ARG A 188 -9.02 24.76 -9.22
C ARG A 188 -9.77 24.77 -10.55
N GLU A 189 -9.34 25.61 -11.48
CA GLU A 189 -9.95 25.76 -12.81
C GLU A 189 -9.78 24.53 -13.70
N ASN A 190 -8.71 23.75 -13.48
CA ASN A 190 -8.40 22.55 -14.25
C ASN A 190 -8.90 21.25 -13.61
N ILE A 191 -9.77 21.31 -12.58
CA ILE A 191 -10.45 20.15 -12.03
C ILE A 191 -11.92 20.18 -12.43
N GLU A 192 -12.37 19.13 -13.08
CA GLU A 192 -13.78 18.87 -13.37
C GLU A 192 -14.31 17.74 -12.50
N VAL A 193 -15.47 17.92 -11.88
CA VAL A 193 -16.09 16.92 -11.01
C VAL A 193 -17.37 16.40 -11.68
N ARG A 194 -17.50 15.07 -11.71
CA ARG A 194 -18.71 14.38 -12.17
C ARG A 194 -19.16 13.37 -11.11
N HIS A 195 -20.35 13.59 -10.62
CA HIS A 195 -20.98 12.76 -9.60
C HIS A 195 -21.88 11.69 -10.21
N ASN A 196 -22.26 10.68 -9.42
CA ASN A 196 -23.21 9.63 -9.76
C ASN A 196 -22.77 8.74 -10.94
N LEU A 197 -21.49 8.55 -11.13
CA LEU A 197 -20.95 7.72 -12.19
C LEU A 197 -20.23 6.49 -11.64
N ASN A 198 -20.68 5.31 -12.05
CA ASN A 198 -20.06 4.03 -11.73
C ASN A 198 -19.21 3.56 -12.90
N LEU A 199 -17.94 3.27 -12.67
CA LEU A 199 -17.07 2.67 -13.69
C LEU A 199 -17.56 1.26 -14.00
N VAL A 200 -17.89 0.97 -15.29
CA VAL A 200 -18.48 -0.31 -15.71
C VAL A 200 -17.66 -1.05 -16.75
N ALA A 201 -16.73 -0.37 -17.44
CA ALA A 201 -15.81 -1.03 -18.36
C ALA A 201 -14.46 -0.31 -18.42
N ILE A 202 -13.43 -1.10 -18.67
CA ILE A 202 -12.05 -0.70 -18.86
C ILE A 202 -11.55 -1.44 -20.09
N GLU A 203 -11.15 -0.71 -21.13
CA GLU A 203 -10.80 -1.27 -22.42
C GLU A 203 -9.48 -0.75 -22.94
N GLY A 204 -8.80 -1.57 -23.72
CA GLY A 204 -7.53 -1.26 -24.37
C GLY A 204 -6.85 -2.53 -24.87
N LYS A 205 -5.83 -2.34 -25.68
CA LYS A 205 -5.05 -3.46 -26.25
C LYS A 205 -3.85 -3.81 -25.36
N ASP A 206 -2.84 -3.00 -25.33
CA ASP A 206 -1.63 -3.21 -24.54
C ASP A 206 -1.59 -2.29 -23.31
N GLU A 207 -2.23 -1.14 -23.43
CA GLU A 207 -2.44 -0.14 -22.40
C GLU A 207 -3.92 0.24 -22.34
N LEU A 208 -4.28 1.02 -21.32
CA LEU A 208 -5.62 1.60 -21.20
C LEU A 208 -5.88 2.56 -22.36
N GLU A 209 -7.03 2.43 -23.01
CA GLU A 209 -7.44 3.28 -24.14
C GLU A 209 -8.81 3.94 -23.91
N GLU A 210 -9.70 3.27 -23.19
CA GLU A 210 -11.06 3.77 -22.93
C GLU A 210 -11.58 3.29 -21.57
N ILE A 211 -12.34 4.18 -20.91
CA ILE A 211 -13.08 3.90 -19.69
C ILE A 211 -14.55 4.26 -19.91
N THR A 212 -15.46 3.40 -19.46
CA THR A 212 -16.90 3.62 -19.58
C THR A 212 -17.55 3.68 -18.21
N PHE A 213 -18.32 4.73 -18.00
CA PHE A 213 -19.13 4.94 -16.80
C PHE A 213 -20.61 4.79 -17.11
N GLU A 214 -21.37 4.36 -16.11
CA GLU A 214 -22.82 4.31 -16.12
C GLU A 214 -23.36 5.24 -15.04
N ASP A 215 -24.25 6.15 -15.41
CA ASP A 215 -24.96 6.99 -14.43
C ASP A 215 -25.80 6.12 -13.50
N THR A 216 -25.63 6.31 -12.19
CA THR A 216 -26.27 5.48 -11.17
C THR A 216 -27.78 5.57 -11.15
N SER A 217 -28.34 6.68 -11.65
CA SER A 217 -29.79 7.01 -11.67
C SER A 217 -30.42 6.73 -13.01
N THR A 218 -29.85 7.27 -14.10
CA THR A 218 -30.44 7.18 -15.45
C THR A 218 -30.06 5.93 -16.20
N LYS A 219 -28.96 5.26 -15.77
CA LYS A 219 -28.35 4.11 -16.47
C LYS A 219 -27.77 4.44 -17.84
N GLU A 220 -27.68 5.70 -18.18
CA GLU A 220 -26.99 6.15 -19.38
C GLU A 220 -25.48 5.89 -19.26
N ARG A 221 -24.86 5.51 -20.37
CA ARG A 221 -23.43 5.23 -20.42
C ARG A 221 -22.70 6.37 -21.12
N VAL A 222 -21.52 6.71 -20.58
CA VAL A 222 -20.60 7.67 -21.15
C VAL A 222 -19.20 7.07 -21.16
N SER A 223 -18.52 7.13 -22.32
CA SER A 223 -17.16 6.65 -22.47
C SER A 223 -16.19 7.81 -22.66
N PHE A 224 -14.98 7.65 -22.14
CA PHE A 224 -13.89 8.59 -22.30
C PHE A 224 -12.65 7.85 -22.82
N LYS A 225 -12.06 8.39 -23.88
CA LYS A 225 -10.73 7.93 -24.35
C LYS A 225 -9.67 8.50 -23.42
N THR A 226 -8.90 7.63 -22.83
CA THR A 226 -7.80 8.01 -21.93
C THR A 226 -6.79 6.88 -21.81
N ASN A 227 -5.54 7.26 -21.59
CA ASN A 227 -4.46 6.31 -21.29
C ASN A 227 -4.17 6.24 -19.77
N VAL A 228 -4.97 6.90 -18.92
CA VAL A 228 -4.74 6.89 -17.48
C VAL A 228 -6.02 7.03 -16.66
N LEU A 229 -6.13 6.16 -15.66
CA LEU A 229 -7.14 6.19 -14.61
C LEU A 229 -6.47 6.01 -13.26
N PHE A 230 -6.55 7.02 -12.41
CA PHE A 230 -6.18 6.90 -10.99
C PHE A 230 -7.36 6.35 -10.19
N VAL A 231 -7.08 5.34 -9.35
CA VAL A 231 -8.09 4.68 -8.52
C VAL A 231 -7.82 4.97 -7.05
N ALA A 232 -8.69 5.73 -6.40
CA ALA A 232 -8.56 6.14 -5.01
C ALA A 232 -9.83 5.82 -4.19
N ILE A 233 -10.29 4.57 -4.28
CA ILE A 233 -11.54 4.07 -3.66
C ILE A 233 -11.30 3.35 -2.32
N GLY A 234 -10.12 3.48 -1.76
CA GLY A 234 -9.76 3.01 -0.42
C GLY A 234 -8.69 1.93 -0.40
N GLN A 235 -8.24 1.64 0.82
CA GLN A 235 -7.27 0.61 1.13
C GLN A 235 -7.86 -0.36 2.16
N ILE A 236 -7.54 -1.63 2.06
CA ILE A 236 -8.07 -2.69 2.91
C ILE A 236 -6.91 -3.29 3.69
N PRO A 237 -6.77 -2.99 4.99
CA PRO A 237 -5.87 -3.71 5.88
C PRO A 237 -6.46 -5.09 6.21
N ASP A 238 -5.59 -6.09 6.40
CA ASP A 238 -5.98 -7.46 6.73
C ASP A 238 -5.41 -7.86 8.09
N ASN A 239 -5.95 -7.24 9.17
CA ASN A 239 -5.42 -7.34 10.53
C ASN A 239 -6.39 -7.95 11.54
N GLU A 240 -7.63 -8.24 11.17
CA GLU A 240 -8.63 -8.79 12.09
C GLU A 240 -8.16 -10.11 12.75
N ARG A 241 -7.38 -10.91 12.01
CA ARG A 241 -6.76 -12.14 12.51
C ARG A 241 -5.79 -11.93 13.69
N PHE A 242 -5.35 -10.70 13.94
CA PHE A 242 -4.43 -10.33 15.01
C PHE A 242 -5.11 -9.52 16.13
N SER A 243 -6.42 -9.29 16.08
CA SER A 243 -7.18 -8.41 16.98
C SER A 243 -7.10 -8.81 18.47
N ASN A 244 -6.80 -10.07 18.76
CA ASN A 244 -6.53 -10.53 20.12
C ASN A 244 -5.23 -9.96 20.74
N LEU A 245 -4.25 -9.56 19.91
CA LEU A 245 -2.93 -9.06 20.33
C LEU A 245 -2.70 -7.58 20.03
N VAL A 246 -3.52 -6.98 19.17
CA VAL A 246 -3.37 -5.58 18.74
C VAL A 246 -4.68 -4.82 18.88
N ASP A 247 -4.60 -3.51 19.01
CA ASP A 247 -5.77 -2.65 18.89
C ASP A 247 -5.90 -2.15 17.45
N LEU A 248 -7.13 -2.11 16.93
CA LEU A 248 -7.43 -1.72 15.57
C LEU A 248 -8.28 -0.45 15.52
N GLU A 249 -7.94 0.43 14.58
CA GLU A 249 -8.81 1.55 14.16
C GLU A 249 -9.05 1.46 12.66
N LYS A 250 -10.31 1.24 12.27
CA LYS A 250 -10.70 1.01 10.86
C LYS A 250 -9.88 -0.11 10.20
N GLY A 251 -9.54 -1.16 10.96
CA GLY A 251 -8.74 -2.29 10.52
C GLY A 251 -7.22 -2.07 10.54
N PHE A 252 -6.73 -0.85 10.77
CA PHE A 252 -5.30 -0.54 10.91
C PHE A 252 -4.82 -0.75 12.34
N ILE A 253 -3.60 -1.26 12.51
CA ILE A 253 -3.01 -1.51 13.82
C ILE A 253 -2.58 -0.19 14.47
N LEU A 254 -3.03 0.03 15.72
CA LEU A 254 -2.57 1.14 16.54
C LEU A 254 -1.19 0.81 17.12
N THR A 255 -0.27 1.76 17.03
CA THR A 255 1.08 1.68 17.59
C THR A 255 1.46 3.00 18.25
N ASN A 256 2.42 2.95 19.16
CA ASN A 256 3.11 4.14 19.63
C ASN A 256 4.20 4.59 18.63
N GLU A 257 4.96 5.64 18.97
CA GLU A 257 6.05 6.18 18.12
C GLU A 257 7.20 5.20 17.91
N LYS A 258 7.34 4.18 18.77
CA LYS A 258 8.34 3.11 18.67
C LYS A 258 7.84 1.91 17.87
N MET A 259 6.68 2.03 17.21
CA MET A 259 6.01 0.95 16.46
C MET A 259 5.53 -0.22 17.33
N GLU A 260 5.51 -0.07 18.66
CA GLU A 260 5.04 -1.09 19.59
C GLU A 260 3.50 -1.14 19.59
N THR A 261 2.95 -2.35 19.61
CA THR A 261 1.53 -2.61 19.83
C THR A 261 1.22 -2.69 21.33
N LYS A 262 -0.04 -2.93 21.71
CA LYS A 262 -0.38 -3.19 23.13
C LYS A 262 0.30 -4.44 23.69
N THR A 263 0.76 -5.35 22.85
CA THR A 263 1.41 -6.60 23.26
C THR A 263 2.94 -6.44 23.22
N SER A 264 3.59 -6.45 24.37
CA SER A 264 5.04 -6.33 24.47
C SER A 264 5.76 -7.39 23.63
N GLY A 265 6.72 -6.99 22.79
CA GLY A 265 7.46 -7.82 21.84
C GLY A 265 6.76 -8.01 20.49
N LEU A 266 5.54 -7.46 20.31
CA LEU A 266 4.84 -7.41 19.04
C LEU A 266 4.81 -5.99 18.50
N PHE A 267 5.32 -5.81 17.30
CA PHE A 267 5.42 -4.53 16.60
C PHE A 267 4.58 -4.54 15.32
N ALA A 268 4.16 -3.37 14.85
CA ALA A 268 3.57 -3.21 13.54
C ALA A 268 4.27 -2.07 12.78
N ILE A 269 4.65 -2.33 11.53
CA ILE A 269 5.47 -1.44 10.70
C ILE A 269 4.91 -1.33 9.28
N GLY A 270 5.17 -0.20 8.61
CA GLY A 270 4.69 0.02 7.25
C GLY A 270 3.21 0.38 7.20
N ASP A 271 2.56 0.06 6.10
CA ASP A 271 1.23 0.56 5.77
C ASP A 271 0.09 -0.14 6.51
N THR A 272 0.37 -1.25 7.19
CA THR A 272 -0.60 -1.96 8.02
C THR A 272 -1.01 -1.20 9.29
N ARG A 273 -0.14 -0.28 9.74
CA ARG A 273 -0.41 0.54 10.94
C ARG A 273 -1.21 1.81 10.61
N LYS A 274 -1.86 2.35 11.64
CA LYS A 274 -2.54 3.66 11.57
C LYS A 274 -1.50 4.76 11.38
N LYS A 275 -1.54 5.43 10.22
CA LYS A 275 -0.69 6.59 9.89
C LYS A 275 -1.31 7.40 8.74
N ASP A 276 -0.89 8.65 8.58
CA ASP A 276 -1.44 9.55 7.55
C ASP A 276 -0.73 9.37 6.20
N VAL A 277 0.57 9.10 6.20
CA VAL A 277 1.37 9.02 4.97
C VAL A 277 1.82 7.59 4.73
N ARG A 278 1.41 7.02 3.59
CA ARG A 278 1.81 5.70 3.11
C ARG A 278 2.66 5.85 1.86
N GLN A 279 3.96 5.70 2.04
CA GLN A 279 4.99 5.81 0.99
C GLN A 279 6.10 4.80 1.26
N LEU A 280 6.83 4.43 0.21
CA LEU A 280 7.97 3.52 0.32
C LEU A 280 8.95 3.97 1.42
N LEU A 281 9.34 5.25 1.41
CA LEU A 281 10.26 5.80 2.40
C LEU A 281 9.72 5.75 3.83
N THR A 282 8.43 6.04 4.04
CA THR A 282 7.81 5.96 5.38
C THR A 282 7.65 4.52 5.85
N ALA A 283 7.47 3.57 4.95
CA ALA A 283 7.42 2.15 5.28
C ALA A 283 8.82 1.64 5.73
N CYS A 284 9.89 2.05 5.04
CA CYS A 284 11.27 1.77 5.45
C CYS A 284 11.62 2.45 6.78
N SER A 285 11.18 3.69 7.00
CA SER A 285 11.40 4.42 8.26
C SER A 285 10.75 3.70 9.45
N ASP A 286 9.47 3.32 9.32
CA ASP A 286 8.77 2.54 10.36
C ASP A 286 9.53 1.24 10.69
N ALA A 287 10.06 0.58 9.67
CA ALA A 287 10.80 -0.66 9.81
C ALA A 287 12.06 -0.49 10.68
N VAL A 288 12.84 0.56 10.43
CA VAL A 288 14.04 0.87 11.21
C VAL A 288 13.70 1.13 12.67
N ILE A 289 12.66 1.93 12.92
CA ILE A 289 12.22 2.27 14.28
C ILE A 289 11.74 1.00 15.01
N GLY A 290 10.83 0.24 14.39
CA GLY A 290 10.22 -0.92 15.03
C GLY A 290 11.22 -2.06 15.27
N VAL A 291 12.09 -2.34 14.30
CA VAL A 291 13.09 -3.41 14.46
C VAL A 291 14.14 -3.08 15.52
N THR A 292 14.50 -1.81 15.69
CA THR A 292 15.42 -1.41 16.76
C THR A 292 14.85 -1.82 18.13
N GLY A 293 13.55 -1.54 18.38
CA GLY A 293 12.91 -1.99 19.62
C GLY A 293 12.83 -3.52 19.74
N ALA A 294 12.63 -4.24 18.63
CA ALA A 294 12.60 -5.70 18.63
C ALA A 294 13.98 -6.31 18.94
N ILE A 295 15.06 -5.74 18.40
CA ILE A 295 16.45 -6.17 18.65
C ILE A 295 16.79 -6.08 20.13
N ASP A 296 16.37 -5.01 20.81
CA ASP A 296 16.63 -4.79 22.24
C ASP A 296 15.94 -5.84 23.14
N LEU A 297 14.92 -6.52 22.66
CA LEU A 297 14.18 -7.56 23.36
C LEU A 297 14.68 -8.99 23.07
N CYS A 298 15.60 -9.15 22.13
CA CYS A 298 16.19 -10.42 21.73
C CYS A 298 17.56 -10.63 22.37
#